data_96e6fdc9c10726731d2d17e1b32171ea
#
_entry.id   96e6fdc9c10726731d2d17e1b32171ea
#
_cell.length_a   1.000
_cell.length_b   1.000
_cell.length_c   1.000
_cell.angle_alpha   90.00
_cell.angle_beta   90.00
_cell.angle_gamma   90.00
#
_symmetry.space_group_name_H-M   'P 1'
#
loop_
_entity.id
_entity.type
_entity.pdbx_description
1 polymer ?
#
loop_
_entity_poly.entity_id
_entity_poly.type
_entity_poly.pdbx_seq_one_letter_code
_entity_poly.pdbx_strand_id
1 'polypeptide(L)'
;LEKDKYILLSAHREENIDTEKNFLSLFTAINALAEKYDMPILYSCHPRSRNRLEKSGFRLDPRVRVNEPLGFNDYNKLQMNALAIVSDSGTLPEESSFYLSIGHPIAAVCIRTSTERPEALEAGDFILAGITTRELLNATDMAIDMKQKGILGKPCPDYVDETVSMKVVRIIQGYVN
;
A
#
# COMPACT_ATOMS: atom_id res chain seq x y z
N LEU A 1 -12.00 1.67 -14.54
CA LEU A 1 -10.56 1.37 -14.47
C LEU A 1 -10.30 0.00 -15.10
N GLU A 2 -9.25 -0.10 -15.88
CA GLU A 2 -8.79 -1.35 -16.46
C GLU A 2 -7.72 -1.99 -15.57
N LYS A 3 -7.66 -3.32 -15.55
CA LYS A 3 -6.65 -4.07 -14.82
C LYS A 3 -5.24 -3.67 -15.29
N ASP A 4 -4.32 -3.53 -14.33
CA ASP A 4 -2.92 -3.12 -14.52
C ASP A 4 -2.74 -1.76 -15.25
N LYS A 5 -3.76 -0.91 -15.25
CA LYS A 5 -3.75 0.44 -15.87
C LYS A 5 -3.95 1.57 -14.85
N TYR A 6 -3.66 1.33 -13.59
CA TYR A 6 -3.69 2.33 -12.53
C TYR A 6 -2.82 1.91 -11.36
N ILE A 7 -2.42 2.88 -10.55
CA ILE A 7 -1.78 2.67 -9.26
C ILE A 7 -2.79 2.99 -8.16
N LEU A 8 -2.86 2.16 -7.13
CA LEU A 8 -3.68 2.42 -5.95
C LEU A 8 -2.81 3.04 -4.86
N LEU A 9 -3.22 4.20 -4.36
CA LEU A 9 -2.52 4.96 -3.32
C LEU A 9 -3.36 5.07 -2.06
N SER A 10 -2.74 4.85 -0.90
CA SER A 10 -3.26 5.20 0.41
C SER A 10 -2.14 5.81 1.26
N ALA A 11 -2.29 7.08 1.66
CA ALA A 11 -1.31 7.81 2.45
C ALA A 11 -2.02 8.67 3.50
N HIS A 12 -1.90 8.30 4.77
CA HIS A 12 -2.63 8.94 5.87
C HIS A 12 -1.88 8.97 7.19
N ARG A 13 -0.70 8.33 7.28
CA ARG A 13 0.10 8.29 8.50
C ARG A 13 0.63 9.66 8.87
N GLU A 14 0.58 9.96 10.17
CA GLU A 14 1.04 11.23 10.74
C GLU A 14 2.48 11.54 10.38
N GLU A 15 3.35 10.56 10.47
CA GLU A 15 4.75 10.67 10.13
C GLU A 15 5.01 11.17 8.71
N ASN A 16 4.10 10.87 7.77
CA ASN A 16 4.20 11.24 6.36
C ASN A 16 3.58 12.60 6.06
N ILE A 17 2.55 13.01 6.82
CA ILE A 17 1.72 14.17 6.44
C ILE A 17 1.79 15.34 7.41
N ASP A 18 2.27 15.17 8.64
CA ASP A 18 2.20 16.23 9.66
C ASP A 18 3.29 17.29 9.50
N THR A 19 4.51 16.90 9.15
CA THR A 19 5.56 17.88 8.86
C THR A 19 5.46 18.35 7.42
N GLU A 20 5.70 19.67 7.20
CA GLU A 20 5.69 20.23 5.85
C GLU A 20 6.73 19.56 4.94
N LYS A 21 7.91 19.29 5.47
CA LYS A 21 8.99 18.62 4.74
C LYS A 21 8.57 17.25 4.22
N ASN A 22 8.01 16.40 5.08
CA ASN A 22 7.60 15.05 4.70
C ASN A 22 6.41 15.08 3.75
N PHE A 23 5.44 15.95 4.02
CA PHE A 23 4.29 16.17 3.17
C PHE A 23 4.70 16.55 1.74
N LEU A 24 5.56 17.56 1.59
CA LEU A 24 6.06 18.00 0.28
C LEU A 24 6.88 16.92 -0.40
N SER A 25 7.74 16.20 0.33
CA SER A 25 8.52 15.10 -0.22
C SER A 25 7.63 14.00 -0.79
N LEU A 26 6.65 13.54 0.00
CA LEU A 26 5.72 12.47 -0.40
C LEU A 26 4.87 12.87 -1.62
N PHE A 27 4.21 14.04 -1.57
CA PHE A 27 3.30 14.42 -2.66
C PHE A 27 4.04 14.82 -3.94
N THR A 28 5.29 15.31 -3.83
CA THR A 28 6.17 15.47 -5.00
C THR A 28 6.53 14.12 -5.60
N ALA A 29 6.82 13.11 -4.77
CA ALA A 29 7.09 11.76 -5.23
C ALA A 29 5.86 11.11 -5.90
N ILE A 30 4.66 11.36 -5.38
CA ILE A 30 3.40 10.89 -5.98
C ILE A 30 3.16 11.53 -7.35
N ASN A 31 3.42 12.84 -7.51
CA ASN A 31 3.32 13.50 -8.80
C ASN A 31 4.33 12.92 -9.81
N ALA A 32 5.57 12.68 -9.38
CA ALA A 32 6.58 12.06 -10.22
C ALA A 32 6.20 10.62 -10.62
N LEU A 33 5.53 9.89 -9.74
CA LEU A 33 4.99 8.55 -10.04
C LEU A 33 3.91 8.63 -11.14
N ALA A 34 2.99 9.60 -11.03
CA ALA A 34 1.96 9.83 -12.03
C ALA A 34 2.56 10.21 -13.41
N GLU A 35 3.58 11.05 -13.40
CA GLU A 35 4.29 11.46 -14.63
C GLU A 35 5.01 10.26 -15.27
N LYS A 36 5.73 9.48 -14.48
CA LYS A 36 6.53 8.36 -14.97
C LYS A 36 5.69 7.26 -15.62
N TYR A 37 4.60 6.87 -14.98
CA TYR A 37 3.77 5.77 -15.47
C TYR A 37 2.68 6.22 -16.45
N ASP A 38 2.44 7.51 -16.56
CA ASP A 38 1.40 8.12 -17.42
C ASP A 38 0.04 7.43 -17.30
N MET A 39 -0.37 7.14 -16.07
CA MET A 39 -1.63 6.46 -15.77
C MET A 39 -2.31 7.04 -14.53
N PRO A 40 -3.61 6.76 -14.32
CA PRO A 40 -4.31 7.21 -13.12
C PRO A 40 -3.69 6.65 -11.84
N ILE A 41 -3.50 7.52 -10.85
CA ILE A 41 -3.27 7.13 -9.46
C ILE A 41 -4.58 7.34 -8.71
N LEU A 42 -5.20 6.25 -8.28
CA LEU A 42 -6.41 6.31 -7.48
C LEU A 42 -6.02 6.47 -6.01
N TYR A 43 -6.24 7.65 -5.46
CA TYR A 43 -5.90 7.96 -4.08
C TYR A 43 -7.12 7.80 -3.17
N SER A 44 -7.17 6.70 -2.41
CA SER A 44 -8.11 6.52 -1.30
C SER A 44 -7.67 7.42 -0.15
N CYS A 45 -8.24 8.62 -0.11
CA CYS A 45 -7.73 9.73 0.70
C CYS A 45 -8.53 9.88 1.99
N HIS A 46 -7.86 9.65 3.11
CA HIS A 46 -8.45 9.89 4.43
C HIS A 46 -8.75 11.39 4.61
N PRO A 47 -9.84 11.78 5.32
CA PRO A 47 -10.22 13.18 5.53
C PRO A 47 -9.09 14.07 6.07
N ARG A 48 -8.23 13.55 6.94
CA ARG A 48 -7.07 14.27 7.46
C ARG A 48 -6.09 14.66 6.35
N SER A 49 -5.75 13.72 5.46
CA SER A 49 -4.85 13.97 4.33
C SER A 49 -5.45 14.95 3.34
N ARG A 50 -6.76 14.84 3.08
CA ARG A 50 -7.49 15.79 2.23
C ARG A 50 -7.44 17.21 2.79
N ASN A 51 -7.78 17.38 4.06
CA ASN A 51 -7.72 18.69 4.72
C ASN A 51 -6.30 19.29 4.68
N ARG A 52 -5.28 18.45 4.79
CA ARG A 52 -3.89 18.89 4.70
C ARG A 52 -3.53 19.34 3.28
N LEU A 53 -3.95 18.60 2.26
CA LEU A 53 -3.77 18.96 0.85
C LEU A 53 -4.42 20.30 0.52
N GLU A 54 -5.68 20.48 0.90
CA GLU A 54 -6.43 21.73 0.67
C GLU A 54 -5.76 22.93 1.34
N LYS A 55 -5.33 22.79 2.61
CA LYS A 55 -4.67 23.86 3.35
C LYS A 55 -3.28 24.20 2.84
N SER A 56 -2.56 23.23 2.29
CA SER A 56 -1.20 23.43 1.78
C SER A 56 -1.14 24.19 0.46
N GLY A 57 -2.24 24.17 -0.31
CA GLY A 57 -2.27 24.67 -1.68
C GLY A 57 -1.42 23.84 -2.66
N PHE A 58 -0.94 22.65 -2.24
CA PHE A 58 -0.16 21.76 -3.11
C PHE A 58 -0.99 21.28 -4.29
N ARG A 59 -0.42 21.36 -5.48
CA ARG A 59 -1.08 20.90 -6.71
C ARG A 59 -0.69 19.49 -7.03
N LEU A 60 -1.65 18.58 -6.96
CA LEU A 60 -1.51 17.23 -7.45
C LEU A 60 -1.52 17.21 -8.98
N ASP A 61 -0.79 16.24 -9.54
CA ASP A 61 -0.87 15.94 -10.96
C ASP A 61 -2.33 15.56 -11.34
N PRO A 62 -2.85 15.99 -12.50
CA PRO A 62 -4.23 15.69 -12.91
C PRO A 62 -4.58 14.21 -12.97
N ARG A 63 -3.58 13.33 -13.12
CA ARG A 63 -3.76 11.88 -13.09
C ARG A 63 -3.99 11.32 -11.68
N VAL A 64 -3.66 12.08 -10.62
CA VAL A 64 -3.95 11.69 -9.23
C VAL A 64 -5.41 11.99 -8.91
N ARG A 65 -6.23 10.96 -8.84
CA ARG A 65 -7.66 11.05 -8.57
C ARG A 65 -7.93 10.84 -7.09
N VAL A 66 -8.24 11.93 -6.40
CA VAL A 66 -8.54 11.90 -4.96
C VAL A 66 -9.98 11.45 -4.74
N ASN A 67 -10.15 10.32 -4.07
CA ASN A 67 -11.43 9.74 -3.71
C ASN A 67 -11.62 9.72 -2.19
N GLU A 68 -12.89 9.68 -1.75
CA GLU A 68 -13.22 9.32 -0.37
C GLU A 68 -12.63 7.93 -0.03
N PRO A 69 -12.41 7.63 1.28
CA PRO A 69 -12.00 6.29 1.68
C PRO A 69 -12.94 5.23 1.12
N LEU A 70 -12.37 4.25 0.47
CA LEU A 70 -13.11 3.16 -0.16
C LEU A 70 -13.56 2.14 0.90
N GLY A 71 -14.70 1.51 0.69
CA GLY A 71 -15.14 0.37 1.47
C GLY A 71 -14.21 -0.84 1.28
N PHE A 72 -14.22 -1.75 2.24
CA PHE A 72 -13.33 -2.92 2.28
C PHE A 72 -13.34 -3.73 0.98
N ASN A 73 -14.52 -4.09 0.47
CA ASN A 73 -14.63 -4.92 -0.73
C ASN A 73 -14.12 -4.19 -1.98
N ASP A 74 -14.43 -2.90 -2.10
CA ASP A 74 -14.00 -2.09 -3.25
C ASP A 74 -12.50 -1.88 -3.23
N TYR A 75 -11.92 -1.61 -2.05
CA TYR A 75 -10.48 -1.44 -1.89
C TYR A 75 -9.72 -2.71 -2.25
N ASN A 76 -10.14 -3.87 -1.72
CA ASN A 76 -9.53 -5.16 -2.07
C ASN A 76 -9.64 -5.47 -3.56
N LYS A 77 -10.81 -5.22 -4.17
CA LYS A 77 -10.99 -5.39 -5.62
C LYS A 77 -10.01 -4.54 -6.42
N LEU A 78 -9.79 -3.32 -5.98
CA LEU A 78 -8.84 -2.41 -6.63
C LEU A 78 -7.39 -2.83 -6.39
N GLN A 79 -7.02 -3.29 -5.18
CA GLN A 79 -5.69 -3.82 -4.92
C GLN A 79 -5.34 -4.99 -5.86
N MET A 80 -6.26 -5.94 -6.00
CA MET A 80 -6.05 -7.12 -6.84
C MET A 80 -5.85 -6.80 -8.32
N ASN A 81 -6.32 -5.65 -8.79
CA ASN A 81 -6.29 -5.27 -10.19
C ASN A 81 -5.36 -4.09 -10.50
N ALA A 82 -4.69 -3.53 -9.51
CA ALA A 82 -3.74 -2.45 -9.70
C ALA A 82 -2.41 -2.93 -10.30
N LEU A 83 -1.76 -2.07 -11.06
CA LEU A 83 -0.38 -2.29 -11.51
C LEU A 83 0.56 -2.38 -10.29
N ALA A 84 0.41 -1.43 -9.37
CA ALA A 84 1.10 -1.39 -8.08
C ALA A 84 0.22 -0.77 -7.00
N ILE A 85 0.49 -1.12 -5.74
CA ILE A 85 -0.10 -0.52 -4.55
C ILE A 85 0.97 0.24 -3.81
N VAL A 86 0.72 1.52 -3.54
CA VAL A 86 1.59 2.38 -2.74
C VAL A 86 0.82 2.78 -1.48
N SER A 87 1.29 2.35 -0.31
CA SER A 87 0.52 2.58 0.92
C SER A 87 1.41 2.73 2.15
N ASP A 88 1.00 3.57 3.10
CA ASP A 88 1.57 3.64 4.44
C ASP A 88 0.76 2.85 5.48
N SER A 89 -0.23 2.09 5.05
CA SER A 89 -1.03 1.25 5.93
C SER A 89 -0.21 0.12 6.56
N GLY A 90 -0.42 -0.12 7.85
CA GLY A 90 0.18 -1.26 8.56
C GLY A 90 -0.35 -2.62 8.08
N THR A 91 -1.50 -2.66 7.40
CA THR A 91 -2.11 -3.90 6.88
C THR A 91 -1.61 -4.29 5.49
N LEU A 92 -0.93 -3.38 4.77
CA LEU A 92 -0.40 -3.69 3.43
C LEU A 92 0.48 -4.95 3.40
N PRO A 93 1.42 -5.15 4.35
CA PRO A 93 2.21 -6.37 4.42
C PRO A 93 1.37 -7.64 4.61
N GLU A 94 0.38 -7.57 5.49
CA GLU A 94 -0.55 -8.68 5.77
C GLU A 94 -1.39 -9.02 4.54
N GLU A 95 -1.95 -8.00 3.87
CA GLU A 95 -2.72 -8.13 2.64
C GLU A 95 -1.88 -8.70 1.50
N SER A 96 -0.64 -8.20 1.33
CA SER A 96 0.27 -8.68 0.29
C SER A 96 0.63 -10.16 0.49
N SER A 97 0.94 -10.55 1.72
CA SER A 97 1.23 -11.94 2.09
C SER A 97 0.02 -12.85 1.82
N PHE A 98 -1.17 -12.42 2.23
CA PHE A 98 -2.41 -13.15 1.98
C PHE A 98 -2.68 -13.33 0.48
N TYR A 99 -2.59 -12.27 -0.32
CA TYR A 99 -2.77 -12.37 -1.77
C TYR A 99 -1.75 -13.30 -2.43
N LEU A 100 -0.52 -13.25 -1.97
CA LEU A 100 0.51 -14.18 -2.45
C LEU A 100 0.14 -15.64 -2.14
N SER A 101 -0.39 -15.92 -0.94
CA SER A 101 -0.79 -17.28 -0.52
C SER A 101 -1.90 -17.89 -1.37
N ILE A 102 -2.80 -17.06 -1.88
CA ILE A 102 -3.89 -17.50 -2.77
C ILE A 102 -3.55 -17.43 -4.26
N GLY A 103 -2.26 -17.26 -4.60
CA GLY A 103 -1.78 -17.25 -5.99
C GLY A 103 -2.11 -15.96 -6.75
N HIS A 104 -2.36 -14.85 -6.04
CA HIS A 104 -2.67 -13.55 -6.63
C HIS A 104 -1.68 -12.46 -6.17
N PRO A 105 -0.39 -12.56 -6.54
CA PRO A 105 0.62 -11.61 -6.07
C PRO A 105 0.33 -10.19 -6.52
N ILE A 106 0.56 -9.24 -5.64
CA ILE A 106 0.44 -7.79 -5.88
C ILE A 106 1.82 -7.13 -5.84
N ALA A 107 2.02 -6.04 -6.58
CA ALA A 107 3.22 -5.21 -6.46
C ALA A 107 3.02 -4.22 -5.31
N ALA A 108 3.44 -4.58 -4.10
CA ALA A 108 3.21 -3.82 -2.87
C ALA A 108 4.43 -2.97 -2.49
N VAL A 109 4.22 -1.67 -2.32
CA VAL A 109 5.22 -0.68 -1.91
C VAL A 109 4.74 0.04 -0.65
N CYS A 110 5.46 -0.15 0.44
CA CYS A 110 5.18 0.49 1.72
C CYS A 110 5.97 1.79 1.85
N ILE A 111 5.29 2.93 1.89
CA ILE A 111 5.89 4.28 1.99
C ILE A 111 6.09 4.69 3.45
N ARG A 112 7.04 4.05 4.11
CA ARG A 112 7.37 4.29 5.51
C ARG A 112 8.89 4.27 5.71
N THR A 113 9.36 4.89 6.78
CA THR A 113 10.79 4.86 7.18
C THR A 113 11.13 3.58 7.95
N SER A 114 10.13 2.91 8.50
CA SER A 114 10.27 1.63 9.22
C SER A 114 8.98 0.83 9.09
N THR A 115 9.06 -0.47 9.37
CA THR A 115 7.90 -1.36 9.39
C THR A 115 7.74 -2.02 10.75
N GLU A 116 6.50 -2.25 11.14
CA GLU A 116 6.12 -3.07 12.31
C GLU A 116 5.96 -4.55 11.93
N ARG A 117 6.26 -4.90 10.67
CA ARG A 117 6.11 -6.23 10.08
C ARG A 117 7.43 -6.71 9.45
N PRO A 118 8.51 -6.81 10.24
CA PRO A 118 9.81 -7.21 9.71
C PRO A 118 9.79 -8.63 9.12
N GLU A 119 8.94 -9.52 9.63
CA GLU A 119 8.74 -10.87 9.14
C GLU A 119 8.20 -10.91 7.70
N ALA A 120 7.28 -10.04 7.35
CA ALA A 120 6.76 -9.94 5.98
C ALA A 120 7.77 -9.28 5.03
N LEU A 121 8.58 -8.35 5.54
CA LEU A 121 9.68 -7.75 4.77
C LEU A 121 10.76 -8.81 4.46
N GLU A 122 11.13 -9.63 5.44
CA GLU A 122 12.08 -10.74 5.26
C GLU A 122 11.53 -11.80 4.31
N ALA A 123 10.23 -12.08 4.37
CA ALA A 123 9.55 -12.97 3.44
C ALA A 123 9.51 -12.45 1.99
N GLY A 124 9.74 -11.15 1.79
CA GLY A 124 9.73 -10.51 0.47
C GLY A 124 8.33 -10.20 -0.05
N ASP A 125 7.35 -10.03 0.83
CA ASP A 125 5.96 -9.80 0.46
C ASP A 125 5.70 -8.38 -0.04
N PHE A 126 6.56 -7.43 0.34
CA PHE A 126 6.45 -6.03 -0.07
C PHE A 126 7.84 -5.36 -0.10
N ILE A 127 7.92 -4.18 -0.71
CA ILE A 127 9.13 -3.35 -0.69
C ILE A 127 8.91 -2.16 0.23
N LEU A 128 9.80 -2.00 1.21
CA LEU A 128 9.82 -0.82 2.07
C LEU A 128 10.53 0.32 1.33
N ALA A 129 9.79 1.35 0.98
CA ALA A 129 10.28 2.57 0.36
C ALA A 129 10.20 3.73 1.35
N GLY A 130 11.12 4.67 1.26
CA GLY A 130 10.97 5.97 1.88
C GLY A 130 9.93 6.84 1.16
N ILE A 131 9.94 8.12 1.48
CA ILE A 131 8.98 9.11 0.96
C ILE A 131 9.61 10.07 -0.06
N THR A 132 10.85 9.85 -0.48
CA THR A 132 11.50 10.67 -1.50
C THR A 132 11.15 10.16 -2.89
N THR A 133 11.19 11.06 -3.88
CA THR A 133 10.92 10.72 -5.28
C THR A 133 11.76 9.55 -5.76
N ARG A 134 13.07 9.56 -5.50
CA ARG A 134 13.99 8.50 -5.94
C ARG A 134 13.64 7.15 -5.31
N GLU A 135 13.39 7.13 -4.01
CA GLU A 135 13.07 5.89 -3.28
C GLU A 135 11.76 5.30 -3.76
N LEU A 136 10.71 6.13 -3.88
CA LEU A 136 9.40 5.68 -4.31
C LEU A 136 9.41 5.15 -5.75
N LEU A 137 10.03 5.87 -6.68
CA LEU A 137 10.12 5.43 -8.08
C LEU A 137 10.90 4.12 -8.21
N ASN A 138 12.05 4.00 -7.55
CA ASN A 138 12.87 2.78 -7.61
C ASN A 138 12.15 1.58 -6.99
N ALA A 139 11.50 1.76 -5.84
CA ALA A 139 10.75 0.69 -5.19
C ALA A 139 9.55 0.22 -6.02
N THR A 140 8.85 1.17 -6.66
CA THR A 140 7.70 0.85 -7.51
C THR A 140 8.15 0.11 -8.78
N ASP A 141 9.23 0.55 -9.44
CA ASP A 141 9.80 -0.17 -10.58
C ASP A 141 10.17 -1.61 -10.21
N MET A 142 10.86 -1.76 -9.08
CA MET A 142 11.31 -3.07 -8.60
C MET A 142 10.12 -3.98 -8.28
N ALA A 143 9.10 -3.48 -7.58
CA ALA A 143 7.92 -4.27 -7.22
C ALA A 143 7.16 -4.76 -8.47
N ILE A 144 7.01 -3.90 -9.48
CA ILE A 144 6.36 -4.24 -10.74
C ILE A 144 7.20 -5.27 -11.51
N ASP A 145 8.49 -5.03 -11.66
CA ASP A 145 9.41 -5.92 -12.39
C ASP A 145 9.46 -7.32 -11.76
N MET A 146 9.57 -7.39 -10.43
CA MET A 146 9.56 -8.66 -9.69
C MET A 146 8.24 -9.42 -9.89
N LYS A 147 7.08 -8.73 -9.77
CA LYS A 147 5.77 -9.32 -10.03
C LYS A 147 5.68 -9.87 -11.46
N GLN A 148 6.10 -9.10 -12.47
CA GLN A 148 6.05 -9.48 -13.88
C GLN A 148 6.96 -10.67 -14.21
N LYS A 149 8.12 -10.75 -13.57
CA LYS A 149 9.09 -11.85 -13.74
C LYS A 149 8.78 -13.09 -12.90
N GLY A 150 7.76 -13.02 -12.04
CA GLY A 150 7.46 -14.11 -11.10
C GLY A 150 8.52 -14.29 -10.01
N ILE A 151 9.31 -13.26 -9.73
CA ILE A 151 10.25 -13.23 -8.62
C ILE A 151 9.47 -12.80 -7.37
N LEU A 152 8.81 -13.78 -6.77
CA LEU A 152 7.89 -13.53 -5.65
C LEU A 152 8.56 -13.92 -4.34
N GLY A 153 8.16 -13.24 -3.25
CA GLY A 153 8.46 -13.66 -1.89
C GLY A 153 7.79 -14.97 -1.50
N LYS A 154 7.80 -15.27 -0.23
CA LYS A 154 7.06 -16.40 0.34
C LYS A 154 5.95 -15.86 1.24
N PRO A 155 4.73 -16.44 1.20
CA PRO A 155 3.68 -16.02 2.11
C PRO A 155 4.15 -16.12 3.58
N CYS A 156 4.00 -15.05 4.34
CA CYS A 156 4.33 -15.06 5.76
C CYS A 156 3.28 -15.91 6.51
N PRO A 157 3.68 -16.95 7.25
CA PRO A 157 2.74 -17.87 7.89
C PRO A 157 1.76 -17.20 8.84
N ASP A 158 2.15 -16.08 9.45
CA ASP A 158 1.33 -15.35 10.41
C ASP A 158 0.12 -14.64 9.78
N TYR A 159 0.09 -14.47 8.45
CA TYR A 159 -0.93 -13.68 7.73
C TYR A 159 -1.78 -14.47 6.75
N VAL A 160 -1.61 -15.77 6.69
CA VAL A 160 -2.31 -16.61 5.70
C VAL A 160 -3.44 -17.47 6.27
N ASP A 161 -3.76 -17.28 7.53
CA ASP A 161 -4.82 -18.02 8.21
C ASP A 161 -6.22 -17.56 7.80
N GLU A 162 -7.02 -18.48 7.27
CA GLU A 162 -8.40 -18.21 6.85
C GLU A 162 -9.43 -18.37 7.99
N THR A 163 -9.08 -19.07 9.08
CA THR A 163 -10.02 -19.43 10.17
C THR A 163 -9.66 -18.81 11.50
N VAL A 164 -9.16 -17.58 11.51
CA VAL A 164 -8.70 -16.88 12.72
C VAL A 164 -9.79 -16.80 13.80
N SER A 165 -11.04 -16.51 13.43
CA SER A 165 -12.16 -16.45 14.37
C SER A 165 -12.36 -17.76 15.15
N MET A 166 -12.24 -18.90 14.47
CA MET A 166 -12.34 -20.22 15.12
C MET A 166 -11.16 -20.52 16.05
N LYS A 167 -9.96 -20.06 15.70
CA LYS A 167 -8.79 -20.15 16.58
C LYS A 167 -9.00 -19.32 17.85
N VAL A 168 -9.47 -18.09 17.72
CA VAL A 168 -9.77 -17.21 18.85
C VAL A 168 -10.84 -17.85 19.76
N VAL A 169 -11.93 -18.38 19.20
CA VAL A 169 -12.98 -19.08 19.98
C VAL A 169 -12.39 -20.26 20.76
N ARG A 170 -11.55 -21.09 20.11
CA ARG A 170 -10.91 -22.24 20.78
C ARG A 170 -9.99 -21.81 21.94
N ILE A 171 -9.22 -20.73 21.75
CA ILE A 171 -8.36 -20.18 22.80
C ILE A 171 -9.20 -19.71 23.98
N ILE A 172 -10.25 -18.91 23.73
CA ILE A 172 -11.16 -18.43 24.78
C ILE A 172 -11.78 -19.61 25.55
N GLN A 173 -12.31 -20.59 24.85
CA GLN A 173 -12.92 -21.78 25.44
C GLN A 173 -11.94 -22.60 26.28
N GLY A 174 -10.65 -22.62 25.88
CA GLY A 174 -9.62 -23.33 26.64
C GLY A 174 -9.18 -22.62 27.92
N TYR A 175 -9.46 -21.34 28.09
CA TYR A 175 -9.11 -20.54 29.27
C TYR A 175 -10.29 -20.24 30.20
N VAL A 176 -11.53 -20.52 29.78
CA VAL A 176 -12.76 -20.35 30.60
C VAL A 176 -13.05 -21.68 31.23
N ASN A 177 -12.36 -22.03 32.31
CA ASN A 177 -12.69 -23.12 33.27
C ASN A 177 -12.80 -22.55 34.66
#